data_835605d3d31720ba4d68a451e8718631
#
_entry.id   835605d3d31720ba4d68a451e8718631
#
_cell.length_a   1.000
_cell.length_b   1.000
_cell.length_c   1.000
_cell.angle_alpha   90.00
_cell.angle_beta   90.00
_cell.angle_gamma   90.00
#
_symmetry.space_group_name_H-M   'P 1'
#
loop_
_entity.id
_entity.type
_entity.pdbx_description
1 polymer ?
#
loop_
_entity_poly.entity_id
_entity_poly.type
_entity_poly.pdbx_seq_one_letter_code
_entity_poly.pdbx_strand_id
1 'polypeptide(L)'
;MEGNFGRLLSLIRKGIPLPVAAINNKRSLVFLGNLCDLIRVCIDHPNASAGIHLISDGQDLSTPELIRKMAYYCGRQTRIFPVPVCLLKWLGKVAGYANEIQRLSGNLQVDGSMTKEWLQWQPPFTFEQGLQRTIL
;
A
#
# COMPACT_ATOMS: atom_id res chain seq x y z
N MET A 1 -6.65 1.26 13.62
CA MET A 1 -6.53 1.09 12.16
C MET A 1 -6.88 -0.36 11.85
N GLU A 2 -8.10 -0.59 11.38
CA GLU A 2 -8.58 -1.90 10.96
C GLU A 2 -8.30 -2.07 9.46
N GLY A 3 -7.91 -3.25 9.04
CA GLY A 3 -7.56 -3.58 7.67
C GLY A 3 -6.21 -4.25 7.55
N ASN A 4 -5.88 -4.70 6.33
CA ASN A 4 -4.64 -5.46 6.08
C ASN A 4 -3.37 -4.69 6.48
N PHE A 5 -3.32 -3.38 6.24
CA PHE A 5 -2.18 -2.56 6.61
C PHE A 5 -1.97 -2.50 8.13
N GLY A 6 -3.04 -2.27 8.90
CA GLY A 6 -2.96 -2.22 10.36
C GLY A 6 -2.58 -3.56 10.99
N ARG A 7 -3.12 -4.68 10.45
CA ARG A 7 -2.73 -6.04 10.88
C ARG A 7 -1.26 -6.30 10.59
N LEU A 8 -0.79 -5.95 9.40
CA LEU A 8 0.59 -6.11 9.00
C LEU A 8 1.53 -5.30 9.90
N LEU A 9 1.19 -4.04 10.17
CA LEU A 9 1.92 -3.19 11.09
C LEU A 9 2.00 -3.78 12.50
N SER A 10 0.90 -4.33 13.01
CA SER A 10 0.87 -5.01 14.31
C SER A 10 1.82 -6.22 14.37
N LEU A 11 1.84 -7.04 13.30
CA LEU A 11 2.72 -8.20 13.22
C LEU A 11 4.20 -7.78 13.18
N ILE A 12 4.53 -6.71 12.44
CA ILE A 12 5.87 -6.15 12.38
C ILE A 12 6.31 -5.62 13.76
N ARG A 13 5.44 -4.86 14.43
CA ARG A 13 5.72 -4.34 15.79
C ARG A 13 5.97 -5.45 16.80
N LYS A 14 5.27 -6.57 16.67
CA LYS A 14 5.46 -7.77 17.51
C LYS A 14 6.70 -8.59 17.12
N GLY A 15 7.38 -8.26 16.01
CA GLY A 15 8.54 -8.97 15.52
C GLY A 15 8.25 -10.38 14.98
N ILE A 16 7.02 -10.65 14.57
CA ILE A 16 6.60 -11.95 14.05
C ILE A 16 7.18 -12.15 12.65
N PRO A 17 7.87 -13.28 12.39
CA PRO A 17 8.35 -13.59 11.06
C PRO A 17 7.22 -13.79 10.05
N LEU A 18 7.35 -13.21 8.86
CA LEU A 18 6.31 -13.26 7.83
C LEU A 18 6.77 -14.07 6.61
N PRO A 19 5.99 -15.04 6.14
CA PRO A 19 6.35 -15.94 5.02
C PRO A 19 6.04 -15.30 3.66
N VAL A 20 6.51 -14.09 3.41
CA VAL A 20 6.10 -13.27 2.25
C VAL A 20 7.24 -12.86 1.34
N ALA A 21 8.48 -13.26 1.63
CA ALA A 21 9.65 -12.78 0.88
C ALA A 21 9.64 -13.23 -0.60
N ALA A 22 8.93 -14.29 -0.95
CA ALA A 22 8.80 -14.79 -2.32
C ALA A 22 7.67 -14.13 -3.14
N ILE A 23 6.89 -13.22 -2.53
CA ILE A 23 5.82 -12.50 -3.22
C ILE A 23 6.45 -11.43 -4.11
N ASN A 24 6.18 -11.53 -5.42
CA ASN A 24 6.62 -10.57 -6.43
C ASN A 24 5.38 -9.92 -7.07
N ASN A 25 4.74 -9.03 -6.33
CA ASN A 25 3.59 -8.28 -6.79
C ASN A 25 3.92 -6.78 -6.88
N LYS A 26 3.00 -5.99 -7.46
CA LYS A 26 3.09 -4.53 -7.49
C LYS A 26 1.79 -3.94 -7.00
N ARG A 27 1.89 -3.00 -6.07
CA ARG A 27 0.75 -2.32 -5.48
C ARG A 27 1.00 -0.84 -5.37
N SER A 28 0.06 -0.08 -5.92
CA SER A 28 -0.04 1.35 -5.68
C SER A 28 -0.70 1.59 -4.33
N LEU A 29 -0.18 2.56 -3.62
CA LEU A 29 -0.74 3.04 -2.35
C LEU A 29 -1.00 4.54 -2.47
N VAL A 30 -1.88 5.04 -1.62
CA VAL A 30 -2.14 6.47 -1.48
C VAL A 30 -2.13 6.85 0.00
N PHE A 31 -1.41 7.89 0.32
CA PHE A 31 -1.46 8.50 1.65
C PHE A 31 -2.75 9.30 1.81
N LEU A 32 -3.41 9.15 2.95
CA LEU A 32 -4.67 9.82 3.23
C LEU A 32 -4.59 11.35 3.07
N GLY A 33 -3.46 11.95 3.45
CA GLY A 33 -3.23 13.38 3.28
C GLY A 33 -3.23 13.81 1.80
N ASN A 34 -2.66 13.01 0.90
CA ASN A 34 -2.69 13.26 -0.54
C ASN A 34 -4.11 13.11 -1.11
N LEU A 35 -4.85 12.11 -0.64
CA LEU A 35 -6.25 11.91 -1.05
C LEU A 35 -7.12 13.08 -0.60
N CYS A 36 -7.00 13.53 0.64
CA CYS A 36 -7.75 14.68 1.16
C CYS A 36 -7.43 15.97 0.39
N ASP A 37 -6.16 16.19 0.05
CA ASP A 37 -5.76 17.35 -0.74
C ASP A 37 -6.32 17.31 -2.15
N LEU A 38 -6.29 16.13 -2.82
CA LEU A 38 -6.93 15.98 -4.12
C LEU A 38 -8.44 16.24 -4.06
N ILE A 39 -9.14 15.72 -3.05
CA ILE A 39 -10.58 15.98 -2.87
C ILE A 39 -10.84 17.48 -2.71
N ARG A 40 -10.02 18.18 -1.91
CA ARG A 40 -10.11 19.63 -1.76
C ARG A 40 -9.94 20.35 -3.11
N VAL A 41 -8.97 19.95 -3.90
CA VAL A 41 -8.76 20.52 -5.25
C VAL A 41 -9.97 20.25 -6.15
N CYS A 42 -10.53 19.03 -6.11
CA CYS A 42 -11.69 18.68 -6.93
C CYS A 42 -12.97 19.49 -6.60
N ILE A 43 -13.09 20.03 -5.39
CA ILE A 43 -14.27 20.83 -5.02
C ILE A 43 -14.36 22.12 -5.86
N ASP A 44 -13.23 22.78 -6.08
CA ASP A 44 -13.19 24.10 -6.70
C ASP A 44 -12.65 24.09 -8.14
N HIS A 45 -12.07 22.96 -8.60
CA HIS A 45 -11.43 22.89 -9.91
C HIS A 45 -12.44 22.69 -11.05
N PRO A 46 -12.45 23.53 -12.10
CA PRO A 46 -13.46 23.47 -13.16
C PRO A 46 -13.45 22.15 -13.92
N ASN A 47 -12.30 21.51 -14.06
CA ASN A 47 -12.17 20.23 -14.79
C ASN A 47 -12.48 19.01 -13.93
N ALA A 48 -12.74 19.15 -12.63
CA ALA A 48 -12.95 18.02 -11.74
C ALA A 48 -14.25 17.26 -12.02
N SER A 49 -15.26 17.94 -12.57
CA SER A 49 -16.56 17.32 -12.91
C SER A 49 -16.49 16.47 -14.18
N ALA A 50 -15.39 16.50 -14.93
CA ALA A 50 -15.30 15.92 -16.26
C ALA A 50 -14.96 14.41 -16.29
N GLY A 51 -14.84 13.72 -15.16
CA GLY A 51 -14.50 12.31 -15.21
C GLY A 51 -14.16 11.62 -13.89
N ILE A 52 -13.58 10.43 -14.00
CA ILE A 52 -13.09 9.64 -12.87
C ILE A 52 -11.62 9.99 -12.64
N HIS A 53 -11.30 10.38 -11.42
CA HIS A 53 -9.95 10.72 -11.01
C HIS A 53 -9.33 9.57 -10.23
N LEU A 54 -8.27 8.98 -10.80
CA LEU A 54 -7.48 7.95 -10.14
C LEU A 54 -6.30 8.59 -9.40
N ILE A 55 -5.98 8.07 -8.23
CA ILE A 55 -4.89 8.59 -7.41
C ILE A 55 -3.98 7.49 -6.91
N SER A 56 -2.69 7.75 -6.94
CA SER A 56 -1.65 7.00 -6.22
C SER A 56 -0.51 7.95 -5.87
N ASP A 57 0.31 7.57 -4.89
CA ASP A 57 1.51 8.35 -4.52
C ASP A 57 2.65 8.22 -5.57
N GLY A 58 2.41 7.47 -6.66
CA GLY A 58 3.32 7.34 -7.79
C GLY A 58 4.46 6.34 -7.58
N GLN A 59 4.43 5.56 -6.52
CA GLN A 59 5.41 4.51 -6.24
C GLN A 59 4.71 3.18 -6.01
N ASP A 60 4.94 2.22 -6.92
CA ASP A 60 4.44 0.86 -6.77
C ASP A 60 5.46 0.01 -6.01
N LEU A 61 4.99 -0.69 -5.01
CA LEU A 61 5.82 -1.55 -4.18
C LEU A 61 5.29 -2.98 -4.16
N SER A 62 6.21 -3.93 -4.05
CA SER A 62 5.87 -5.29 -3.67
C SER A 62 5.55 -5.38 -2.17
N THR A 63 4.81 -6.42 -1.79
CA THR A 63 4.51 -6.67 -0.37
C THR A 63 5.77 -6.80 0.49
N PRO A 64 6.84 -7.52 0.06
CA PRO A 64 8.10 -7.55 0.82
C PRO A 64 8.76 -6.18 0.97
N GLU A 65 8.76 -5.35 -0.08
CA GLU A 65 9.34 -4.00 -0.02
C GLU A 65 8.57 -3.11 0.94
N LEU A 66 7.24 -3.15 0.89
CA LEU A 66 6.40 -2.41 1.84
C LEU A 66 6.71 -2.81 3.28
N ILE A 67 6.81 -4.12 3.57
CA ILE A 67 7.12 -4.62 4.92
C ILE A 67 8.49 -4.16 5.39
N ARG A 68 9.50 -4.17 4.51
CA ARG A 68 10.84 -3.67 4.87
C ARG A 68 10.81 -2.18 5.24
N LYS A 69 10.11 -1.36 4.43
CA LYS A 69 9.93 0.07 4.72
C LYS A 69 9.16 0.28 6.03
N MET A 70 8.08 -0.46 6.25
CA MET A 70 7.32 -0.38 7.50
C MET A 70 8.18 -0.75 8.72
N ALA A 71 8.94 -1.84 8.64
CA ALA A 71 9.84 -2.27 9.72
C ALA A 71 10.91 -1.21 10.00
N TYR A 72 11.49 -0.62 8.97
CA TYR A 72 12.47 0.46 9.11
C TYR A 72 11.89 1.65 9.90
N TYR A 73 10.70 2.15 9.54
CA TYR A 73 10.06 3.26 10.26
C TYR A 73 9.57 2.88 11.67
N CYS A 74 9.33 1.60 11.93
CA CYS A 74 9.05 1.10 13.28
C CYS A 74 10.29 0.92 14.15
N GLY A 75 11.50 1.14 13.63
CA GLY A 75 12.75 0.83 14.33
C GLY A 75 12.91 -0.68 14.61
N ARG A 76 12.35 -1.54 13.76
CA ARG A 76 12.37 -3.00 13.90
C ARG A 76 13.16 -3.66 12.78
N GLN A 77 13.79 -4.78 13.10
CA GLN A 77 14.40 -5.63 12.07
C GLN A 77 13.32 -6.34 11.26
N THR A 78 13.49 -6.34 9.94
CA THR A 78 12.60 -7.06 9.04
C THR A 78 12.84 -8.56 9.19
N ARG A 79 11.79 -9.31 9.52
CA ARG A 79 11.81 -10.77 9.59
C ARG A 79 10.86 -11.34 8.55
N ILE A 80 11.34 -11.48 7.32
CA ILE A 80 10.60 -12.13 6.23
C ILE A 80 11.40 -13.30 5.70
N PHE A 81 10.72 -14.38 5.33
CA PHE A 81 11.35 -15.56 4.75
C PHE A 81 10.57 -16.02 3.50
N PRO A 82 11.26 -16.65 2.54
CA PRO A 82 10.64 -17.07 1.29
C PRO A 82 9.81 -18.34 1.50
N VAL A 83 8.53 -18.26 1.12
CA VAL A 83 7.64 -19.41 0.98
C VAL A 83 7.04 -19.35 -0.41
N PRO A 84 7.03 -20.43 -1.19
CA PRO A 84 6.38 -20.46 -2.48
C PRO A 84 4.93 -19.97 -2.39
N VAL A 85 4.54 -19.07 -3.28
CA VAL A 85 3.21 -18.42 -3.24
C VAL A 85 2.07 -19.46 -3.35
N CYS A 86 2.27 -20.54 -4.09
CA CYS A 86 1.30 -21.64 -4.19
C CYS A 86 1.09 -22.34 -2.83
N LEU A 87 2.17 -22.59 -2.07
CA LEU A 87 2.08 -23.16 -0.73
C LEU A 87 1.42 -22.20 0.25
N LEU A 88 1.76 -20.91 0.16
CA LEU A 88 1.15 -19.87 0.97
C LEU A 88 -0.37 -19.77 0.74
N LYS A 89 -0.79 -19.81 -0.53
CA LYS A 89 -2.22 -19.83 -0.90
C LYS A 89 -2.93 -21.08 -0.41
N TRP A 90 -2.30 -22.24 -0.51
CA TRP A 90 -2.86 -23.50 -0.02
C TRP A 90 -3.03 -23.47 1.50
N LEU A 91 -1.98 -23.10 2.24
CA LEU A 91 -2.06 -22.94 3.70
C LEU A 91 -3.12 -21.92 4.14
N GLY A 92 -3.22 -20.80 3.44
CA GLY A 92 -4.23 -19.80 3.72
C GLY A 92 -5.65 -20.29 3.48
N LYS A 93 -5.86 -21.13 2.48
CA LYS A 93 -7.15 -21.75 2.19
C LYS A 93 -7.56 -22.71 3.33
N VAL A 94 -6.63 -23.53 3.80
CA VAL A 94 -6.86 -24.48 4.90
C VAL A 94 -7.08 -23.73 6.23
N ALA A 95 -6.34 -22.65 6.46
CA ALA A 95 -6.42 -21.86 7.71
C ALA A 95 -7.54 -20.79 7.70
N GLY A 96 -8.31 -20.66 6.61
CA GLY A 96 -9.39 -19.66 6.52
C GLY A 96 -8.92 -18.23 6.18
N TYR A 97 -7.65 -18.04 5.83
CA TYR A 97 -7.04 -16.72 5.47
C TYR A 97 -6.80 -16.56 3.97
N ALA A 98 -7.55 -17.27 3.12
CA ALA A 98 -7.35 -17.24 1.68
C ALA A 98 -7.48 -15.84 1.09
N ASN A 99 -8.48 -15.06 1.52
CA ASN A 99 -8.72 -13.70 1.04
C ASN A 99 -7.60 -12.73 1.42
N GLU A 100 -7.06 -12.85 2.63
CA GLU A 100 -5.95 -12.02 3.10
C GLU A 100 -4.68 -12.31 2.30
N ILE A 101 -4.38 -13.56 2.04
CA ILE A 101 -3.21 -13.98 1.26
C ILE A 101 -3.37 -13.56 -0.20
N GLN A 102 -4.56 -13.69 -0.77
CA GLN A 102 -4.84 -13.23 -2.12
C GLN A 102 -4.65 -11.71 -2.25
N ARG A 103 -5.11 -10.95 -1.28
CA ARG A 103 -4.90 -9.50 -1.23
C ARG A 103 -3.43 -9.13 -1.06
N LEU A 104 -2.66 -9.87 -0.26
CA LEU A 104 -1.23 -9.63 -0.07
C LEU A 104 -0.38 -10.01 -1.28
N SER A 105 -0.78 -11.02 -2.04
CA SER A 105 -0.04 -11.53 -3.19
C SER A 105 -0.50 -10.98 -4.54
N GLY A 106 -1.65 -10.32 -4.60
CA GLY A 106 -2.22 -9.78 -5.83
C GLY A 106 -1.61 -8.45 -6.25
N ASN A 107 -1.62 -8.18 -7.55
CA ASN A 107 -1.28 -6.89 -8.11
C ASN A 107 -2.46 -5.91 -7.97
N LEU A 108 -2.16 -4.65 -7.70
CA LEU A 108 -3.10 -3.56 -7.76
C LEU A 108 -2.34 -2.29 -8.11
N GLN A 109 -2.27 -1.97 -9.39
CA GLN A 109 -1.59 -0.78 -9.88
C GLN A 109 -2.61 0.25 -10.36
N VAL A 110 -2.38 1.49 -9.99
CA VAL A 110 -3.24 2.63 -10.33
C VAL A 110 -2.37 3.69 -10.99
N ASP A 111 -2.71 4.03 -12.22
CA ASP A 111 -2.08 5.15 -12.93
C ASP A 111 -2.87 6.43 -12.67
N GLY A 112 -2.29 7.33 -11.91
CA GLY A 112 -2.85 8.65 -11.59
C GLY A 112 -2.32 9.78 -12.48
N SER A 113 -1.59 9.49 -13.57
CA SER A 113 -0.96 10.51 -14.42
C SER A 113 -1.99 11.48 -15.03
N MET A 114 -3.08 10.97 -15.58
CA MET A 114 -4.15 11.80 -16.14
C MET A 114 -4.79 12.74 -15.12
N THR A 115 -4.99 12.28 -13.89
CA THR A 115 -5.52 13.12 -12.81
C THR A 115 -4.58 14.30 -12.52
N LYS A 116 -3.28 14.02 -12.46
CA LYS A 116 -2.25 15.05 -12.23
C LYS A 116 -2.22 16.08 -13.35
N GLU A 117 -2.30 15.63 -14.59
CA GLU A 117 -2.32 16.51 -15.77
C GLU A 117 -3.59 17.35 -15.86
N TRP A 118 -4.76 16.72 -15.75
CA TRP A 118 -6.05 17.42 -15.89
C TRP A 118 -6.32 18.45 -14.80
N LEU A 119 -5.91 18.13 -13.57
CA LEU A 119 -6.10 19.01 -12.42
C LEU A 119 -4.86 19.85 -12.12
N GLN A 120 -3.77 19.70 -12.90
CA GLN A 120 -2.46 20.32 -12.63
C GLN A 120 -2.05 20.14 -11.17
N TRP A 121 -2.36 18.94 -10.62
CA TRP A 121 -2.19 18.63 -9.22
C TRP A 121 -0.96 17.76 -8.99
N GLN A 122 -0.26 18.04 -7.91
CA GLN A 122 0.84 17.20 -7.43
C GLN A 122 0.60 16.83 -5.97
N PRO A 123 0.88 15.57 -5.58
CA PRO A 123 0.76 15.15 -4.19
C PRO A 123 1.64 16.02 -3.28
N PRO A 124 1.09 16.63 -2.22
CA PRO A 124 1.88 17.43 -1.28
C PRO A 124 2.87 16.61 -0.45
N PHE A 125 2.66 15.31 -0.36
CA PHE A 125 3.54 14.40 0.39
C PHE A 125 4.08 13.31 -0.53
N THR A 126 5.37 13.00 -0.38
CA THR A 126 5.98 11.83 -1.02
C THR A 126 5.47 10.54 -0.38
N PHE A 127 5.65 9.41 -1.06
CA PHE A 127 5.30 8.09 -0.52
C PHE A 127 5.96 7.84 0.85
N GLU A 128 7.25 8.14 0.97
CA GLU A 128 8.02 7.98 2.22
C GLU A 128 7.46 8.83 3.36
N GLN A 129 7.15 10.08 3.09
CA GLN A 129 6.55 10.98 4.07
C GLN A 129 5.16 10.49 4.51
N GLY A 130 4.35 10.02 3.57
CA GLY A 130 3.04 9.44 3.85
C GLY A 130 3.13 8.17 4.70
N LEU A 131 4.05 7.27 4.34
CA LEU A 131 4.27 6.02 5.08
C LEU A 131 4.76 6.30 6.50
N GLN A 132 5.74 7.18 6.67
CA GLN A 132 6.27 7.58 7.97
C GLN A 132 5.17 8.15 8.87
N ARG A 133 4.36 9.09 8.35
CA ARG A 133 3.24 9.71 9.11
C ARG A 133 2.12 8.72 9.46
N THR A 134 1.98 7.65 8.69
CA THR A 134 0.98 6.62 8.94
C THR A 134 1.42 5.65 10.05
N ILE A 135 2.74 5.45 10.21
CA ILE A 135 3.33 4.49 11.14
C ILE A 135 3.61 5.11 12.51
N LEU A 136 4.04 6.37 12.55
CA LEU A 136 4.34 7.12 13.77
C LEU A 136 3.07 7.66 14.43
#